data_a94da19adc9c034805a24709f08f6c73
#
_entry.id   a94da19adc9c034805a24709f08f6c73
#
_cell.length_a   1.000
_cell.length_b   1.000
_cell.length_c   1.000
_cell.angle_alpha   90.00
_cell.angle_beta   90.00
_cell.angle_gamma   90.00
#
_symmetry.space_group_name_H-M   'P 1'
#
loop_
_entity.id
_entity.type
_entity.pdbx_description
1 polymer ?
#
loop_
_entity_poly.entity_id
_entity_poly.type
_entity_poly.pdbx_seq_one_letter_code
_entity_poly.pdbx_strand_id
1 'polypeptide(L)'
;MADPIVYTVALPRLAEIFGRAGVRATFFVLGRDAGAFSRPLAALAAAGHEIASHSFSSPFAFSHLTPAQMRDEMIASRNALQSALRVKVIGFRAPHCDLDRRGIEALIATGYRYDASANPTPWLTVARAALALRSRDIGYTARLRAWPFTLRRDPHVVRIPAGSLVEFPAAVTPWRRWQVRDAVHASMPGSTFLHVIDGFVRRNESLSYPLRALDALGLVEDRLDPRLSGHPGMSEPLDLRLRRLEDVVRAMARRFQVATFAERATALAAETTSVPGEAQPPAAKAAVTEARRAA
;
A
#
# COMPACT_ATOMS: atom_id res chain seq x y z
N MET A 1 8.40 -16.65 9.39
CA MET A 1 9.55 -16.03 8.71
C MET A 1 9.17 -15.95 7.25
N ALA A 2 9.38 -14.79 6.58
CA ALA A 2 9.18 -14.72 5.14
C ALA A 2 10.15 -15.69 4.44
N ASP A 3 9.78 -16.14 3.24
CA ASP A 3 10.68 -16.94 2.42
C ASP A 3 11.93 -16.09 2.10
N PRO A 4 13.15 -16.56 2.40
CA PRO A 4 14.38 -15.84 2.11
C PRO A 4 14.49 -15.33 0.67
N ILE A 5 13.89 -16.04 -0.29
CA ILE A 5 13.92 -15.71 -1.72
C ILE A 5 13.35 -14.30 -2.00
N VAL A 6 12.40 -13.82 -1.19
CA VAL A 6 11.88 -12.46 -1.29
C VAL A 6 13.00 -11.44 -1.15
N TYR A 7 13.85 -11.60 -0.11
CA TYR A 7 14.90 -10.64 0.23
C TYR A 7 16.20 -10.87 -0.52
N THR A 8 16.49 -12.12 -0.90
CA THR A 8 17.77 -12.49 -1.53
C THR A 8 17.74 -12.50 -3.04
N VAL A 9 16.54 -12.58 -3.63
CA VAL A 9 16.38 -12.67 -5.09
C VAL A 9 15.42 -11.59 -5.62
N ALA A 10 14.17 -11.54 -5.12
CA ALA A 10 13.18 -10.62 -5.68
C ALA A 10 13.52 -9.15 -5.48
N LEU A 11 13.90 -8.76 -4.24
CA LEU A 11 14.23 -7.36 -3.95
C LEU A 11 15.46 -6.86 -4.73
N PRO A 12 16.58 -7.61 -4.85
CA PRO A 12 17.69 -7.22 -5.71
C PRO A 12 17.29 -7.02 -7.18
N ARG A 13 16.48 -7.90 -7.76
CA ARG A 13 15.98 -7.76 -9.14
C ARG A 13 15.14 -6.49 -9.31
N LEU A 14 14.24 -6.21 -8.36
CA LEU A 14 13.46 -4.97 -8.39
C LEU A 14 14.33 -3.73 -8.26
N ALA A 15 15.30 -3.74 -7.33
CA ALA A 15 16.23 -2.63 -7.15
C ALA A 15 17.04 -2.35 -8.40
N GLU A 16 17.48 -3.39 -9.10
CA GLU A 16 18.20 -3.26 -10.37
C GLU A 16 17.34 -2.62 -11.47
N ILE A 17 16.07 -3.06 -11.62
CA ILE A 17 15.13 -2.47 -12.56
C ILE A 17 14.89 -0.98 -12.24
N PHE A 18 14.68 -0.64 -10.97
CA PHE A 18 14.49 0.73 -10.54
C PHE A 18 15.75 1.59 -10.76
N GLY A 19 16.93 1.04 -10.46
CA GLY A 19 18.21 1.70 -10.71
C GLY A 19 18.42 2.00 -12.20
N ARG A 20 18.17 1.03 -13.10
CA ARG A 20 18.26 1.23 -14.55
C ARG A 20 17.24 2.25 -15.09
N ALA A 21 16.10 2.41 -14.43
CA ALA A 21 15.10 3.40 -14.77
C ALA A 21 15.32 4.77 -14.09
N GLY A 22 16.28 4.89 -13.19
CA GLY A 22 16.57 6.11 -12.44
C GLY A 22 15.45 6.50 -11.47
N VAL A 23 14.68 5.52 -10.93
CA VAL A 23 13.56 5.80 -10.04
C VAL A 23 13.80 5.26 -8.63
N ARG A 24 13.21 5.93 -7.65
CA ARG A 24 13.15 5.46 -6.26
C ARG A 24 11.75 4.90 -5.97
N ALA A 25 11.68 3.88 -5.14
CA ALA A 25 10.45 3.22 -4.76
C ALA A 25 10.31 3.13 -3.25
N THR A 26 9.09 2.86 -2.76
CA THR A 26 8.81 2.56 -1.36
C THR A 26 8.63 1.04 -1.19
N PHE A 27 9.42 0.45 -0.31
CA PHE A 27 9.33 -0.97 0.05
C PHE A 27 8.62 -1.14 1.39
N PHE A 28 7.46 -1.78 1.37
CA PHE A 28 6.71 -2.13 2.58
C PHE A 28 7.22 -3.47 3.13
N VAL A 29 7.87 -3.43 4.29
CA VAL A 29 8.62 -4.54 4.88
C VAL A 29 7.99 -4.98 6.20
N LEU A 30 7.97 -6.29 6.46
CA LEU A 30 7.54 -6.84 7.73
C LEU A 30 8.59 -6.58 8.81
N GLY A 31 8.15 -6.05 9.95
CA GLY A 31 9.07 -5.73 11.06
C GLY A 31 9.84 -6.95 11.57
N ARG A 32 9.20 -8.12 11.62
CA ARG A 32 9.84 -9.36 12.07
C ARG A 32 11.01 -9.82 11.21
N ASP A 33 11.09 -9.37 9.96
CA ASP A 33 12.12 -9.78 9.01
C ASP A 33 13.31 -8.80 9.00
N ALA A 34 13.18 -7.63 9.63
CA ALA A 34 14.15 -6.55 9.61
C ALA A 34 15.57 -6.97 10.05
N GLY A 35 15.67 -7.74 11.13
CA GLY A 35 16.94 -8.20 11.66
C GLY A 35 17.61 -9.23 10.76
N ALA A 36 16.86 -10.26 10.34
CA ALA A 36 17.37 -11.36 9.53
C ALA A 36 17.82 -10.90 8.12
N PHE A 37 17.17 -9.88 7.57
CA PHE A 37 17.44 -9.36 6.23
C PHE A 37 17.94 -7.91 6.23
N SER A 38 18.58 -7.48 7.31
CA SER A 38 19.06 -6.10 7.46
C SER A 38 20.01 -5.68 6.33
N ARG A 39 20.90 -6.58 5.86
CA ARG A 39 21.87 -6.27 4.80
C ARG A 39 21.21 -5.91 3.45
N PRO A 40 20.35 -6.73 2.84
CA PRO A 40 19.66 -6.35 1.59
C PRO A 40 18.73 -5.15 1.78
N LEU A 41 18.06 -5.01 2.92
CA LEU A 41 17.20 -3.86 3.20
C LEU A 41 17.99 -2.55 3.36
N ALA A 42 19.15 -2.60 4.02
CA ALA A 42 20.06 -1.45 4.12
C ALA A 42 20.61 -1.03 2.75
N ALA A 43 20.88 -1.98 1.86
CA ALA A 43 21.30 -1.69 0.49
C ALA A 43 20.22 -0.92 -0.29
N LEU A 44 18.93 -1.29 -0.14
CA LEU A 44 17.82 -0.54 -0.71
C LEU A 44 17.75 0.89 -0.18
N ALA A 45 17.86 1.06 1.14
CA ALA A 45 17.85 2.37 1.77
C ALA A 45 19.04 3.25 1.31
N ALA A 46 20.24 2.66 1.20
CA ALA A 46 21.43 3.34 0.69
C ALA A 46 21.30 3.75 -0.79
N ALA A 47 20.54 3.01 -1.59
CA ALA A 47 20.17 3.36 -2.96
C ALA A 47 19.08 4.46 -3.05
N GLY A 48 18.62 4.99 -1.92
CA GLY A 48 17.63 6.06 -1.84
C GLY A 48 16.19 5.59 -1.89
N HIS A 49 15.93 4.27 -1.85
CA HIS A 49 14.58 3.76 -1.70
C HIS A 49 14.05 3.98 -0.28
N GLU A 50 12.76 4.16 -0.14
CA GLU A 50 12.11 4.25 1.15
C GLU A 50 11.81 2.85 1.71
N ILE A 51 12.08 2.66 3.00
CA ILE A 51 11.60 1.51 3.77
C ILE A 51 10.41 1.94 4.62
N ALA A 52 9.28 1.29 4.42
CA ALA A 52 8.03 1.53 5.14
C ALA A 52 7.52 0.24 5.80
N SER A 53 6.62 0.38 6.75
CA SER A 53 6.10 -0.75 7.54
C SER A 53 4.96 -1.49 6.84
N HIS A 54 5.02 -2.83 6.88
CA HIS A 54 3.93 -3.72 6.46
C HIS A 54 3.36 -4.55 7.64
N SER A 55 3.24 -3.97 8.84
CA SER A 55 3.02 -4.58 10.13
C SER A 55 4.24 -5.39 10.63
N PHE A 56 4.14 -5.94 11.85
CA PHE A 56 5.21 -6.76 12.39
C PHE A 56 5.12 -8.21 11.89
N SER A 57 3.97 -8.86 12.08
CA SER A 57 3.79 -10.29 11.85
C SER A 57 2.97 -10.64 10.61
N SER A 58 2.35 -9.66 9.95
CA SER A 58 1.41 -9.85 8.84
C SER A 58 0.17 -10.67 9.23
N PRO A 59 -0.62 -10.22 10.20
CA PRO A 59 -1.85 -10.92 10.56
C PRO A 59 -2.83 -10.91 9.38
N PHE A 60 -3.48 -12.04 9.15
CA PHE A 60 -4.33 -12.26 7.98
C PHE A 60 -5.53 -11.29 7.91
N ALA A 61 -6.16 -11.00 9.05
CA ALA A 61 -7.29 -10.07 9.17
C ALA A 61 -6.92 -8.92 10.13
N PHE A 62 -6.15 -7.94 9.61
CA PHE A 62 -5.63 -6.84 10.42
C PHE A 62 -6.75 -6.02 11.06
N SER A 63 -7.85 -5.78 10.33
CA SER A 63 -9.02 -5.06 10.83
C SER A 63 -9.79 -5.77 11.96
N HIS A 64 -9.53 -7.05 12.20
CA HIS A 64 -10.14 -7.80 13.30
C HIS A 64 -9.36 -7.72 14.61
N LEU A 65 -8.14 -7.22 14.58
CA LEU A 65 -7.37 -6.97 15.78
C LEU A 65 -8.05 -5.94 16.68
N THR A 66 -7.81 -6.04 17.98
CA THR A 66 -8.19 -4.98 18.91
C THR A 66 -7.34 -3.74 18.68
N PRO A 67 -7.77 -2.53 19.09
CA PRO A 67 -6.97 -1.33 18.96
C PRO A 67 -5.59 -1.41 19.64
N ALA A 68 -5.47 -2.17 20.74
CA ALA A 68 -4.19 -2.42 21.40
C ALA A 68 -3.28 -3.27 20.52
N GLN A 69 -3.78 -4.41 20.02
CA GLN A 69 -3.01 -5.29 19.11
C GLN A 69 -2.59 -4.57 17.83
N MET A 70 -3.45 -3.72 17.23
CA MET A 70 -3.08 -2.91 16.08
C MET A 70 -1.88 -1.99 16.40
N ARG A 71 -1.93 -1.30 17.54
CA ARG A 71 -0.82 -0.43 17.97
C ARG A 71 0.46 -1.22 18.22
N ASP A 72 0.37 -2.38 18.87
CA ASP A 72 1.53 -3.25 19.15
C ASP A 72 2.20 -3.70 17.84
N GLU A 73 1.42 -4.17 16.86
CA GLU A 73 1.90 -4.54 15.51
C GLU A 73 2.59 -3.36 14.81
N MET A 74 2.02 -2.17 14.89
CA MET A 74 2.55 -0.95 14.28
C MET A 74 3.84 -0.48 14.95
N ILE A 75 3.86 -0.42 16.29
CA ILE A 75 5.02 0.02 17.07
C ILE A 75 6.16 -0.98 16.94
N ALA A 76 5.88 -2.29 17.11
CA ALA A 76 6.89 -3.33 17.01
C ALA A 76 7.56 -3.32 15.62
N SER A 77 6.75 -3.20 14.54
CA SER A 77 7.27 -3.13 13.18
C SER A 77 8.20 -1.92 12.98
N ARG A 78 7.72 -0.74 13.34
CA ARG A 78 8.51 0.49 13.18
C ARG A 78 9.82 0.42 13.95
N ASN A 79 9.77 0.00 15.21
CA ASN A 79 10.95 -0.08 16.06
C ASN A 79 11.97 -1.09 15.52
N ALA A 80 11.51 -2.27 15.08
CA ALA A 80 12.39 -3.27 14.48
C ALA A 80 13.09 -2.77 13.21
N LEU A 81 12.33 -2.14 12.30
CA LEU A 81 12.88 -1.58 11.06
C LEU A 81 13.86 -0.43 11.34
N GLN A 82 13.51 0.51 12.22
CA GLN A 82 14.37 1.65 12.55
C GLN A 82 15.65 1.21 13.26
N SER A 83 15.56 0.25 14.19
CA SER A 83 16.73 -0.26 14.91
C SER A 83 17.68 -1.03 14.00
N ALA A 84 17.14 -1.90 13.12
CA ALA A 84 17.95 -2.73 12.25
C ALA A 84 18.63 -1.95 11.12
N LEU A 85 17.95 -0.92 10.58
CA LEU A 85 18.35 -0.23 9.35
C LEU A 85 18.82 1.20 9.56
N ARG A 86 18.61 1.76 10.76
CA ARG A 86 18.91 3.17 11.10
C ARG A 86 18.25 4.18 10.16
N VAL A 87 17.05 3.85 9.67
CA VAL A 87 16.22 4.71 8.81
C VAL A 87 14.99 5.20 9.58
N LYS A 88 14.40 6.31 9.13
CA LYS A 88 13.13 6.79 9.66
C LYS A 88 11.97 6.08 8.95
N VAL A 89 11.11 5.40 9.69
CA VAL A 89 9.91 4.75 9.17
C VAL A 89 8.68 5.57 9.52
N ILE A 90 8.06 6.18 8.51
CA ILE A 90 6.90 7.08 8.68
C ILE A 90 5.66 6.59 7.93
N GLY A 91 5.78 5.55 7.13
CA GLY A 91 4.73 5.03 6.29
C GLY A 91 4.27 3.63 6.68
N PHE A 92 3.01 3.35 6.40
CA PHE A 92 2.38 2.07 6.68
C PHE A 92 1.54 1.60 5.50
N ARG A 93 1.51 0.28 5.32
CA ARG A 93 0.50 -0.41 4.51
C ARG A 93 0.06 -1.66 5.25
N ALA A 94 -1.24 -1.79 5.50
CA ALA A 94 -1.78 -2.98 6.15
C ALA A 94 -1.66 -4.23 5.25
N PRO A 95 -1.38 -5.41 5.83
CA PRO A 95 -1.50 -6.67 5.12
C PRO A 95 -2.86 -6.76 4.43
N HIS A 96 -2.85 -7.27 3.20
CA HIS A 96 -4.05 -7.42 2.37
C HIS A 96 -4.87 -6.14 2.15
N CYS A 97 -4.31 -4.94 2.40
CA CYS A 97 -5.04 -3.66 2.40
C CYS A 97 -6.23 -3.68 3.39
N ASP A 98 -6.10 -4.39 4.49
CA ASP A 98 -7.16 -4.60 5.47
C ASP A 98 -7.01 -3.65 6.66
N LEU A 99 -7.46 -2.41 6.50
CA LEU A 99 -7.41 -1.36 7.51
C LEU A 99 -8.77 -0.67 7.63
N ASP A 100 -9.32 -0.62 8.83
CA ASP A 100 -10.53 0.12 9.15
C ASP A 100 -10.23 1.50 9.78
N ARG A 101 -11.27 2.23 10.20
CA ARG A 101 -11.13 3.55 10.84
C ARG A 101 -10.30 3.47 12.12
N ARG A 102 -10.45 2.40 12.93
CA ARG A 102 -9.68 2.21 14.17
C ARG A 102 -8.19 2.06 13.88
N GLY A 103 -7.85 1.42 12.76
CA GLY A 103 -6.48 1.33 12.26
C GLY A 103 -5.90 2.69 11.89
N ILE A 104 -6.68 3.59 11.28
CA ILE A 104 -6.25 4.98 11.02
C ILE A 104 -5.99 5.73 12.33
N GLU A 105 -6.87 5.60 13.31
CA GLU A 105 -6.68 6.19 14.64
C GLU A 105 -5.39 5.64 15.31
N ALA A 106 -5.15 4.34 15.20
CA ALA A 106 -3.94 3.70 15.71
C ALA A 106 -2.68 4.18 14.99
N LEU A 107 -2.70 4.36 13.67
CA LEU A 107 -1.56 4.91 12.90
C LEU A 107 -1.19 6.31 13.36
N ILE A 108 -2.17 7.19 13.51
CA ILE A 108 -1.95 8.55 14.00
C ILE A 108 -1.38 8.52 15.43
N ALA A 109 -1.98 7.74 16.33
CA ALA A 109 -1.55 7.62 17.72
C ALA A 109 -0.13 7.03 17.84
N THR A 110 0.29 6.18 16.90
CA THR A 110 1.63 5.59 16.85
C THR A 110 2.64 6.41 16.05
N GLY A 111 2.26 7.58 15.52
CA GLY A 111 3.15 8.54 14.87
C GLY A 111 3.51 8.22 13.42
N TYR A 112 2.74 7.39 12.74
CA TYR A 112 2.81 7.27 11.28
C TYR A 112 2.27 8.52 10.61
N ARG A 113 2.85 8.89 9.47
CA ARG A 113 2.49 10.10 8.73
C ARG A 113 1.65 9.83 7.48
N TYR A 114 1.74 8.61 6.94
CA TYR A 114 0.91 8.19 5.82
C TYR A 114 0.48 6.73 5.91
N ASP A 115 -0.64 6.45 5.27
CA ASP A 115 -1.19 5.12 5.00
C ASP A 115 -1.28 4.86 3.49
N ALA A 116 -0.99 3.64 3.07
CA ALA A 116 -1.14 3.21 1.69
C ALA A 116 -2.04 1.96 1.56
N SER A 117 -2.98 1.79 2.51
CA SER A 117 -3.86 0.61 2.57
C SER A 117 -5.17 0.80 1.83
N ALA A 118 -5.60 2.05 1.52
CA ALA A 118 -6.86 2.27 0.84
C ALA A 118 -6.87 1.63 -0.53
N ASN A 119 -7.87 0.79 -0.78
CA ASN A 119 -8.02 0.10 -2.04
C ASN A 119 -9.44 0.33 -2.59
N PRO A 120 -9.63 1.31 -3.49
CA PRO A 120 -10.94 1.70 -3.99
C PRO A 120 -11.48 0.75 -5.07
N THR A 121 -11.02 -0.51 -5.15
CA THR A 121 -11.54 -1.51 -6.08
C THR A 121 -12.64 -2.37 -5.45
N PRO A 122 -13.83 -2.47 -6.04
CA PRO A 122 -14.90 -3.35 -5.56
C PRO A 122 -14.55 -4.83 -5.74
N TRP A 123 -13.70 -5.16 -6.70
CA TRP A 123 -13.34 -6.53 -7.04
C TRP A 123 -12.61 -7.25 -5.91
N LEU A 124 -11.84 -6.54 -5.09
CA LEU A 124 -11.22 -7.11 -3.89
C LEU A 124 -12.29 -7.54 -2.87
N THR A 125 -13.34 -6.75 -2.70
CA THR A 125 -14.47 -7.06 -1.82
C THR A 125 -15.22 -8.30 -2.31
N VAL A 126 -15.49 -8.36 -3.62
CA VAL A 126 -16.13 -9.53 -4.25
C VAL A 126 -15.27 -10.78 -4.08
N ALA A 127 -13.95 -10.68 -4.34
CA ALA A 127 -13.04 -11.81 -4.17
C ALA A 127 -12.97 -12.29 -2.72
N ARG A 128 -12.96 -11.39 -1.74
CA ARG A 128 -12.99 -11.73 -0.32
C ARG A 128 -14.30 -12.39 0.09
N ALA A 129 -15.43 -11.88 -0.36
CA ALA A 129 -16.73 -12.49 -0.11
C ALA A 129 -16.82 -13.90 -0.71
N ALA A 130 -16.35 -14.09 -1.94
CA ALA A 130 -16.30 -15.40 -2.59
C ALA A 130 -15.39 -16.39 -1.82
N LEU A 131 -14.24 -15.92 -1.33
CA LEU A 131 -13.34 -16.73 -0.53
C LEU A 131 -13.96 -17.11 0.81
N ALA A 132 -14.61 -16.18 1.51
CA ALA A 132 -15.32 -16.43 2.75
C ALA A 132 -16.42 -17.50 2.59
N LEU A 133 -17.19 -17.41 1.50
CA LEU A 133 -18.20 -18.42 1.17
C LEU A 133 -17.60 -19.80 0.91
N ARG A 134 -16.44 -19.86 0.23
CA ARG A 134 -15.76 -21.16 -0.05
C ARG A 134 -15.11 -21.76 1.17
N SER A 135 -14.52 -20.94 2.04
CA SER A 135 -13.86 -21.40 3.27
C SER A 135 -14.83 -21.73 4.39
N ARG A 136 -16.12 -21.40 4.27
CA ARG A 136 -17.14 -21.45 5.35
C ARG A 136 -16.75 -20.61 6.57
N ASP A 137 -15.75 -19.77 6.45
CA ASP A 137 -15.28 -18.87 7.50
C ASP A 137 -15.90 -17.49 7.30
N ILE A 138 -17.09 -17.29 7.89
CA ILE A 138 -17.83 -16.02 7.85
C ILE A 138 -17.06 -14.91 8.60
N GLY A 139 -16.13 -15.27 9.48
CA GLY A 139 -15.25 -14.32 10.17
C GLY A 139 -14.25 -13.61 9.24
N TYR A 140 -14.06 -14.13 8.02
CA TYR A 140 -13.18 -13.57 7.02
C TYR A 140 -13.76 -12.35 6.24
N THR A 141 -14.99 -11.97 6.49
CA THR A 141 -15.50 -10.71 5.93
C THR A 141 -14.69 -9.56 6.52
N ALA A 142 -13.67 -9.10 5.78
CA ALA A 142 -12.91 -7.92 6.14
C ALA A 142 -13.88 -6.79 6.49
N ARG A 143 -13.69 -6.17 7.64
CA ARG A 143 -14.48 -4.99 8.02
C ARG A 143 -14.18 -3.90 7.03
N LEU A 144 -15.12 -3.62 6.14
CA LEU A 144 -14.94 -2.59 5.15
C LEU A 144 -14.82 -1.24 5.85
N ARG A 145 -13.74 -0.54 5.59
CA ARG A 145 -13.53 0.85 6.05
C ARG A 145 -14.62 1.77 5.51
N ALA A 146 -14.93 1.58 4.23
CA ALA A 146 -15.98 2.27 3.50
C ALA A 146 -16.32 1.46 2.24
N TRP A 147 -17.48 1.75 1.64
CA TRP A 147 -17.83 1.17 0.36
C TRP A 147 -16.78 1.57 -0.70
N PRO A 148 -16.20 0.64 -1.50
CA PRO A 148 -15.08 0.95 -2.39
C PRO A 148 -15.34 2.11 -3.36
N PHE A 149 -16.57 2.32 -3.79
CA PHE A 149 -16.94 3.41 -4.69
C PHE A 149 -16.96 4.79 -4.01
N THR A 150 -17.03 4.86 -2.69
CA THR A 150 -16.97 6.12 -1.93
C THR A 150 -15.55 6.51 -1.54
N LEU A 151 -14.58 5.60 -1.66
CA LEU A 151 -13.19 5.91 -1.40
C LEU A 151 -12.62 6.82 -2.48
N ARG A 152 -11.88 7.83 -2.08
CA ARG A 152 -11.13 8.69 -3.00
C ARG A 152 -10.10 7.87 -3.78
N ARG A 153 -9.77 8.31 -5.00
CA ARG A 153 -8.79 7.66 -5.88
C ARG A 153 -7.45 8.38 -5.88
N ASP A 154 -7.44 9.62 -5.46
CA ASP A 154 -6.28 10.51 -5.39
C ASP A 154 -5.68 10.52 -3.97
N PRO A 155 -4.39 10.77 -3.83
CA PRO A 155 -3.75 11.03 -2.55
C PRO A 155 -4.39 12.23 -1.86
N HIS A 156 -4.65 12.11 -0.55
CA HIS A 156 -5.34 13.14 0.22
C HIS A 156 -5.00 13.08 1.70
N VAL A 157 -5.24 14.18 2.40
CA VAL A 157 -5.11 14.25 3.86
C VAL A 157 -6.41 13.77 4.51
N VAL A 158 -6.31 12.75 5.33
CA VAL A 158 -7.38 12.29 6.23
C VAL A 158 -7.26 13.04 7.55
N ARG A 159 -8.33 13.72 7.97
CA ARG A 159 -8.41 14.43 9.24
C ARG A 159 -9.47 13.77 10.10
N ILE A 160 -9.11 13.44 11.34
CA ILE A 160 -10.00 12.91 12.37
C ILE A 160 -9.69 13.61 13.69
N PRO A 161 -10.52 13.50 14.75
CA PRO A 161 -10.25 14.15 16.02
C PRO A 161 -8.89 13.81 16.66
N ALA A 162 -8.36 12.61 16.36
CA ALA A 162 -7.05 12.17 16.85
C ALA A 162 -5.85 12.80 16.10
N GLY A 163 -6.08 13.50 15.00
CA GLY A 163 -5.03 14.10 14.17
C GLY A 163 -5.23 13.90 12.69
N SER A 164 -4.13 13.95 11.93
CA SER A 164 -4.17 13.77 10.48
C SER A 164 -3.04 12.90 9.97
N LEU A 165 -3.27 12.23 8.85
CA LEU A 165 -2.26 11.54 8.06
C LEU A 165 -2.58 11.65 6.56
N VAL A 166 -1.59 11.41 5.71
CA VAL A 166 -1.81 11.33 4.26
C VAL A 166 -2.23 9.92 3.88
N GLU A 167 -3.25 9.80 3.05
CA GLU A 167 -3.66 8.51 2.49
C GLU A 167 -3.29 8.44 1.01
N PHE A 168 -2.66 7.33 0.63
CA PHE A 168 -2.32 6.97 -0.75
C PHE A 168 -3.15 5.78 -1.20
N PRO A 169 -4.30 6.00 -1.85
CA PRO A 169 -5.09 4.91 -2.39
C PRO A 169 -4.34 4.16 -3.50
N ALA A 170 -4.57 2.86 -3.60
CA ALA A 170 -4.12 2.11 -4.77
C ALA A 170 -4.75 2.68 -6.04
N ALA A 171 -3.95 2.85 -7.10
CA ALA A 171 -4.45 3.39 -8.35
C ALA A 171 -5.46 2.45 -8.99
N VAL A 172 -6.59 3.00 -9.40
CA VAL A 172 -7.68 2.29 -10.07
C VAL A 172 -8.18 3.07 -11.28
N THR A 173 -8.60 2.35 -12.33
CA THR A 173 -9.21 2.97 -13.51
C THR A 173 -10.50 3.72 -13.14
N PRO A 174 -10.86 4.83 -13.84
CA PRO A 174 -11.97 5.70 -13.43
C PRO A 174 -13.34 5.00 -13.33
N TRP A 175 -13.69 4.27 -14.38
CA TRP A 175 -15.06 3.73 -14.51
C TRP A 175 -15.27 2.39 -13.81
N ARG A 176 -14.34 1.43 -14.02
CA ARG A 176 -14.48 0.06 -13.50
C ARG A 176 -13.71 -0.16 -12.22
N ARG A 177 -12.93 0.81 -11.79
CA ARG A 177 -12.06 0.74 -10.61
C ARG A 177 -11.19 -0.53 -10.58
N TRP A 178 -10.70 -0.94 -11.75
CA TRP A 178 -9.69 -1.99 -11.83
C TRP A 178 -8.37 -1.45 -11.31
N GLN A 179 -7.77 -2.21 -10.43
CA GLN A 179 -6.48 -1.85 -9.85
C GLN A 179 -5.39 -1.86 -10.93
N VAL A 180 -4.62 -0.79 -11.00
CA VAL A 180 -3.48 -0.68 -11.92
C VAL A 180 -2.26 -1.29 -11.24
N ARG A 181 -1.89 -2.51 -11.66
CA ARG A 181 -0.79 -3.29 -11.10
C ARG A 181 -0.24 -4.30 -12.11
N ASP A 182 0.92 -4.91 -11.84
CA ASP A 182 1.59 -5.84 -12.74
C ASP A 182 0.72 -7.05 -13.15
N ALA A 183 0.01 -7.67 -12.22
CA ALA A 183 -0.88 -8.78 -12.52
C ALA A 183 -2.01 -8.41 -13.51
N VAL A 184 -2.47 -7.15 -13.55
CA VAL A 184 -3.43 -6.67 -14.54
C VAL A 184 -2.73 -6.41 -15.86
N HIS A 185 -1.51 -5.86 -15.84
CA HIS A 185 -0.69 -5.70 -17.03
C HIS A 185 -0.41 -7.05 -17.71
N ALA A 186 -0.04 -8.07 -16.94
CA ALA A 186 0.19 -9.42 -17.47
C ALA A 186 -1.04 -10.04 -18.17
N SER A 187 -2.24 -9.52 -17.88
CA SER A 187 -3.50 -10.03 -18.43
C SER A 187 -3.99 -9.26 -19.66
N MET A 188 -3.20 -8.32 -20.20
CA MET A 188 -3.59 -7.49 -21.35
C MET A 188 -2.39 -7.14 -22.23
N PRO A 189 -2.63 -6.76 -23.54
CA PRO A 189 -1.56 -6.26 -24.41
C PRO A 189 -0.86 -5.04 -23.79
N GLY A 190 0.47 -4.97 -23.93
CA GLY A 190 1.27 -3.87 -23.36
C GLY A 190 0.85 -2.48 -23.85
N SER A 191 0.45 -2.36 -25.13
CA SER A 191 -0.10 -1.11 -25.69
C SER A 191 -1.37 -0.67 -24.96
N THR A 192 -2.27 -1.60 -24.64
CA THR A 192 -3.48 -1.32 -23.87
C THR A 192 -3.14 -0.81 -22.46
N PHE A 193 -2.16 -1.43 -21.80
CA PHE A 193 -1.73 -1.00 -20.48
C PHE A 193 -1.11 0.41 -20.51
N LEU A 194 -0.29 0.71 -21.53
CA LEU A 194 0.26 2.06 -21.72
C LEU A 194 -0.83 3.10 -21.94
N HIS A 195 -1.91 2.79 -22.67
CA HIS A 195 -3.07 3.68 -22.79
C HIS A 195 -3.77 3.95 -21.47
N VAL A 196 -3.81 2.96 -20.55
CA VAL A 196 -4.31 3.16 -19.19
C VAL A 196 -3.42 4.17 -18.45
N ILE A 197 -2.10 3.99 -18.49
CA ILE A 197 -1.13 4.93 -17.89
C ILE A 197 -1.28 6.34 -18.46
N ASP A 198 -1.34 6.47 -19.78
CA ASP A 198 -1.54 7.77 -20.47
C ASP A 198 -2.86 8.44 -20.08
N GLY A 199 -3.87 7.63 -19.72
CA GLY A 199 -5.12 8.13 -19.17
C GLY A 199 -4.96 8.86 -17.83
N PHE A 200 -4.07 8.41 -16.94
CA PHE A 200 -3.74 9.13 -15.70
C PHE A 200 -3.01 10.44 -15.99
N VAL A 201 -2.05 10.43 -16.94
CA VAL A 201 -1.35 11.64 -17.35
C VAL A 201 -2.33 12.70 -17.88
N ARG A 202 -3.22 12.33 -18.83
CA ARG A 202 -4.20 13.26 -19.40
C ARG A 202 -5.15 13.88 -18.38
N ARG A 203 -5.42 13.18 -17.29
CA ARG A 203 -6.29 13.67 -16.21
C ARG A 203 -5.53 14.34 -15.08
N ASN A 204 -4.21 14.43 -15.19
CA ASN A 204 -3.34 14.92 -14.11
C ASN A 204 -3.55 14.19 -12.79
N GLU A 205 -3.78 12.89 -12.86
CA GLU A 205 -4.02 12.03 -11.70
C GLU A 205 -2.71 11.37 -11.24
N SER A 206 -2.55 11.19 -9.93
CA SER A 206 -1.45 10.42 -9.36
C SER A 206 -1.61 8.92 -9.64
N LEU A 207 -0.50 8.24 -9.90
CA LEU A 207 -0.46 6.81 -10.15
C LEU A 207 0.40 6.08 -9.11
N SER A 208 -0.23 5.27 -8.27
CA SER A 208 0.45 4.31 -7.40
C SER A 208 0.47 2.94 -8.08
N TYR A 209 1.66 2.41 -8.39
CA TYR A 209 1.83 1.12 -9.06
C TYR A 209 2.38 0.09 -8.08
N PRO A 210 1.51 -0.73 -7.45
CA PRO A 210 1.95 -1.72 -6.48
C PRO A 210 2.54 -2.95 -7.17
N LEU A 211 3.73 -3.33 -6.70
CA LEU A 211 4.42 -4.56 -7.04
C LEU A 211 4.50 -5.47 -5.83
N ARG A 212 4.56 -6.76 -6.09
CA ARG A 212 4.84 -7.79 -5.09
C ARG A 212 6.20 -8.43 -5.41
N ALA A 213 6.84 -9.02 -4.41
CA ALA A 213 8.05 -9.80 -4.64
C ALA A 213 7.84 -10.88 -5.73
N LEU A 214 6.66 -11.49 -5.76
CA LEU A 214 6.28 -12.51 -6.75
C LEU A 214 6.36 -11.99 -8.20
N ASP A 215 6.16 -10.70 -8.43
CA ASP A 215 6.21 -10.11 -9.76
C ASP A 215 7.65 -10.10 -10.35
N ALA A 216 8.67 -10.26 -9.49
CA ALA A 216 10.08 -10.40 -9.86
C ALA A 216 10.65 -11.83 -9.71
N LEU A 217 9.79 -12.83 -9.52
CA LEU A 217 10.19 -14.24 -9.36
C LEU A 217 9.59 -15.10 -10.46
N GLY A 218 10.34 -16.12 -10.89
CA GLY A 218 9.92 -17.12 -11.86
C GLY A 218 9.52 -18.43 -11.18
N LEU A 219 8.47 -19.09 -11.70
CA LEU A 219 7.98 -20.33 -11.12
C LEU A 219 9.04 -21.45 -11.22
N VAL A 220 9.64 -21.60 -12.38
CA VAL A 220 10.63 -22.64 -12.69
C VAL A 220 12.03 -22.17 -12.30
N GLU A 221 12.40 -20.96 -12.70
CA GLU A 221 13.73 -20.37 -12.53
C GLU A 221 14.13 -20.26 -11.06
N ASP A 222 13.17 -19.91 -10.21
CA ASP A 222 13.37 -19.73 -8.79
C ASP A 222 12.81 -20.89 -7.94
N ARG A 223 12.39 -21.98 -8.57
CA ARG A 223 11.90 -23.22 -7.93
C ARG A 223 10.77 -22.94 -6.93
N LEU A 224 9.81 -22.11 -7.32
CA LEU A 224 8.68 -21.76 -6.47
C LEU A 224 7.67 -22.92 -6.37
N ASP A 225 6.80 -22.86 -5.35
CA ASP A 225 5.72 -23.82 -5.19
C ASP A 225 4.82 -23.84 -6.44
N PRO A 226 4.60 -25.03 -7.07
CA PRO A 226 3.75 -25.15 -8.26
C PRO A 226 2.33 -24.61 -8.09
N ARG A 227 1.81 -24.55 -6.87
CA ARG A 227 0.50 -23.96 -6.57
C ARG A 227 0.41 -22.48 -6.93
N LEU A 228 1.56 -21.80 -7.07
CA LEU A 228 1.63 -20.40 -7.50
C LEU A 228 1.40 -20.23 -9.00
N SER A 229 1.34 -21.31 -9.81
CA SER A 229 1.07 -21.24 -11.26
C SER A 229 -0.27 -20.56 -11.60
N GLY A 230 -1.24 -20.58 -10.69
CA GLY A 230 -2.52 -19.88 -10.86
C GLY A 230 -2.45 -18.34 -10.72
N HIS A 231 -1.30 -17.77 -10.33
CA HIS A 231 -1.15 -16.32 -10.33
C HIS A 231 -0.91 -15.78 -11.75
N PRO A 232 -1.54 -14.64 -12.12
CA PRO A 232 -1.36 -14.04 -13.43
C PRO A 232 0.12 -13.81 -13.76
N GLY A 233 0.53 -14.21 -14.93
CA GLY A 233 1.89 -14.07 -15.44
C GLY A 233 2.88 -15.14 -14.96
N MET A 234 2.57 -15.98 -13.97
CA MET A 234 3.53 -16.97 -13.45
C MET A 234 3.86 -18.12 -14.43
N SER A 235 3.04 -18.34 -15.43
CA SER A 235 3.31 -19.29 -16.52
C SER A 235 4.23 -18.74 -17.62
N GLU A 236 4.49 -17.42 -17.61
CA GLU A 236 5.39 -16.79 -18.56
C GLU A 236 6.86 -16.92 -18.12
N PRO A 237 7.82 -17.02 -19.06
CA PRO A 237 9.25 -16.99 -18.75
C PRO A 237 9.62 -15.73 -17.93
N LEU A 238 10.47 -15.91 -16.93
CA LEU A 238 10.86 -14.84 -16.01
C LEU A 238 11.49 -13.64 -16.73
N ASP A 239 12.36 -13.90 -17.71
CA ASP A 239 13.06 -12.88 -18.47
C ASP A 239 12.09 -11.96 -19.26
N LEU A 240 11.02 -12.53 -19.81
CA LEU A 240 9.96 -11.77 -20.46
C LEU A 240 9.20 -10.88 -19.47
N ARG A 241 8.89 -11.42 -18.29
CA ARG A 241 8.19 -10.68 -17.22
C ARG A 241 9.04 -9.54 -16.70
N LEU A 242 10.33 -9.76 -16.47
CA LEU A 242 11.24 -8.71 -15.98
C LEU A 242 11.45 -7.61 -17.04
N ARG A 243 11.58 -7.96 -18.32
CA ARG A 243 11.62 -6.96 -19.42
C ARG A 243 10.34 -6.13 -19.45
N ARG A 244 9.16 -6.77 -19.42
CA ARG A 244 7.87 -6.07 -19.39
C ARG A 244 7.76 -5.13 -18.19
N LEU A 245 8.19 -5.57 -17.01
CA LEU A 245 8.19 -4.75 -15.82
C LEU A 245 9.12 -3.53 -15.96
N GLU A 246 10.32 -3.74 -16.48
CA GLU A 246 11.27 -2.66 -16.74
C GLU A 246 10.72 -1.64 -17.75
N ASP A 247 10.08 -2.09 -18.83
CA ASP A 247 9.47 -1.22 -19.85
C ASP A 247 8.36 -0.34 -19.23
N VAL A 248 7.54 -0.90 -18.35
CA VAL A 248 6.51 -0.15 -17.61
C VAL A 248 7.12 0.85 -16.67
N VAL A 249 8.12 0.46 -15.88
CA VAL A 249 8.80 1.38 -14.94
C VAL A 249 9.44 2.53 -15.71
N ARG A 250 10.14 2.26 -16.81
CA ARG A 250 10.72 3.29 -17.71
C ARG A 250 9.64 4.17 -18.34
N ALA A 251 8.51 3.59 -18.74
CA ALA A 251 7.39 4.34 -19.30
C ALA A 251 6.79 5.30 -18.28
N MET A 252 6.65 4.87 -17.03
CA MET A 252 6.21 5.73 -15.92
C MET A 252 7.23 6.81 -15.60
N ALA A 253 8.52 6.50 -15.55
CA ALA A 253 9.59 7.47 -15.30
C ALA A 253 9.62 8.60 -16.34
N ARG A 254 9.27 8.31 -17.60
CA ARG A 254 9.16 9.32 -18.66
C ARG A 254 7.89 10.19 -18.58
N ARG A 255 6.85 9.75 -17.91
CA ARG A 255 5.51 10.36 -17.91
C ARG A 255 5.15 11.06 -16.60
N PHE A 256 5.76 10.64 -15.51
CA PHE A 256 5.46 11.12 -14.16
C PHE A 256 6.74 11.56 -13.46
N GLN A 257 6.60 12.50 -12.54
CA GLN A 257 7.61 12.72 -11.51
C GLN A 257 7.47 11.60 -10.48
N VAL A 258 8.37 10.61 -10.55
CA VAL A 258 8.37 9.48 -9.63
C VAL A 258 9.00 9.88 -8.31
N ALA A 259 8.30 9.61 -7.21
CA ALA A 259 8.74 9.92 -5.85
C ALA A 259 8.37 8.77 -4.90
N THR A 260 9.05 8.68 -3.77
CA THR A 260 8.63 7.80 -2.68
C THR A 260 7.36 8.32 -2.00
N PHE A 261 6.64 7.47 -1.30
CA PHE A 261 5.47 7.92 -0.55
C PHE A 261 5.84 8.92 0.55
N ALA A 262 7.00 8.78 1.20
CA ALA A 262 7.48 9.73 2.21
C ALA A 262 7.70 11.13 1.63
N GLU A 263 8.31 11.24 0.46
CA GLU A 263 8.51 12.51 -0.24
C GLU A 263 7.17 13.15 -0.61
N ARG A 264 6.26 12.36 -1.21
CA ARG A 264 4.95 12.88 -1.61
C ARG A 264 4.06 13.21 -0.40
N ALA A 265 4.12 12.43 0.70
CA ALA A 265 3.42 12.74 1.94
C ALA A 265 3.87 14.09 2.53
N THR A 266 5.18 14.35 2.51
CA THR A 266 5.74 15.61 2.99
C THR A 266 5.26 16.80 2.15
N ALA A 267 5.28 16.65 0.83
CA ALA A 267 4.79 17.68 -0.09
C ALA A 267 3.30 17.97 0.11
N LEU A 268 2.44 16.94 0.15
CA LEU A 268 1.00 17.09 0.36
C LEU A 268 0.66 17.74 1.71
N ALA A 269 1.38 17.39 2.77
CA ALA A 269 1.17 18.01 4.08
C ALA A 269 1.50 19.51 4.03
N ALA A 270 2.58 19.91 3.34
CA ALA A 270 2.95 21.32 3.18
C ALA A 270 1.94 22.09 2.30
N GLU A 271 1.51 21.51 1.17
CA GLU A 271 0.47 22.08 0.29
C GLU A 271 -0.82 22.39 1.08
N THR A 272 -1.21 21.47 1.98
CA THR A 272 -2.46 21.61 2.76
C THR A 272 -2.35 22.62 3.90
N THR A 273 -1.14 22.90 4.40
CA THR A 273 -0.90 23.89 5.46
C THR A 273 -0.82 25.30 4.87
N SER A 274 -0.45 25.43 3.61
CA SER A 274 -0.26 26.73 2.93
C SER A 274 -1.53 27.33 2.32
N VAL A 275 -2.68 26.61 2.34
CA VAL A 275 -3.97 27.16 1.87
C VAL A 275 -4.71 27.77 3.07
N PRO A 276 -4.77 29.13 3.22
CA PRO A 276 -5.58 29.74 4.26
C PRO A 276 -7.06 29.64 3.85
N GLY A 277 -7.87 28.87 4.59
CA GLY A 277 -9.30 29.08 4.50
C GLY A 277 -10.24 27.89 4.25
N GLU A 278 -9.84 26.63 4.43
CA GLU A 278 -10.86 25.61 4.67
C GLU A 278 -11.18 25.52 6.15
N ALA A 279 -12.31 26.14 6.52
CA ALA A 279 -12.85 26.14 7.86
C ALA A 279 -12.99 24.71 8.40
N GLN A 280 -12.53 24.48 9.63
CA GLN A 280 -12.88 23.31 10.42
C GLN A 280 -14.41 23.10 10.35
N PRO A 281 -14.89 21.86 10.14
CA PRO A 281 -16.30 21.58 10.32
C PRO A 281 -16.71 22.00 11.75
N PRO A 282 -17.86 22.66 11.94
CA PRO A 282 -18.27 23.16 13.24
C PRO A 282 -18.31 22.00 14.25
N ALA A 283 -17.70 22.22 15.39
CA ALA A 283 -17.77 21.30 16.52
C ALA A 283 -19.23 20.95 16.79
N ALA A 284 -19.55 19.67 16.83
CA ALA A 284 -20.88 19.20 17.16
C ALA A 284 -21.28 19.79 18.51
N LYS A 285 -22.27 20.67 18.50
CA LYS A 285 -22.88 21.23 19.71
C LYS A 285 -23.40 20.05 20.53
N ALA A 286 -22.84 19.86 21.72
CA ALA A 286 -23.41 19.01 22.74
C ALA A 286 -24.85 19.47 23.02
N ALA A 287 -25.83 18.67 22.68
CA ALA A 287 -27.20 18.89 23.08
C ALA A 287 -27.29 18.66 24.59
N VAL A 288 -27.34 19.76 25.36
CA VAL A 288 -27.74 19.72 26.75
C VAL A 288 -29.26 19.52 26.76
N THR A 289 -29.66 18.29 27.13
CA THR A 289 -31.08 18.02 27.43
C THR A 289 -31.38 18.51 28.81
N GLU A 290 -32.00 19.69 28.91
CA GLU A 290 -32.67 20.16 30.13
C GLU A 290 -33.92 19.30 30.35
N ALA A 291 -33.91 18.51 31.41
CA ALA A 291 -35.10 17.91 31.97
C ALA A 291 -35.97 19.00 32.62
N ARG A 292 -37.07 19.38 32.00
CA ARG A 292 -38.14 20.10 32.70
C ARG A 292 -38.98 19.11 33.49
N ARG A 293 -38.87 19.18 34.84
CA ARG A 293 -39.92 18.84 35.80
C ARG A 293 -41.03 19.86 35.68
N ALA A 294 -42.24 19.41 35.60
CA ALA A 294 -43.39 20.03 36.28
C ALA A 294 -44.67 19.24 36.03
N ALA A 295 -45.24 18.95 37.14
CA ALA A 295 -46.65 18.87 37.59
C ALA A 295 -47.54 17.82 36.95
#